data_85b128e0cfc107d3b9725eb11ed119cf
#
_entry.id   85b128e0cfc107d3b9725eb11ed119cf
#
_cell.length_a   1.000
_cell.length_b   1.000
_cell.length_c   1.000
_cell.angle_alpha   90.00
_cell.angle_beta   90.00
_cell.angle_gamma   90.00
#
_symmetry.space_group_name_H-M   'P 1'
#
loop_
_entity.id
_entity.type
_entity.pdbx_description
1 polymer ?
#
loop_
_entity_poly.entity_id
_entity_poly.type
_entity_poly.pdbx_seq_one_letter_code
_entity_poly.pdbx_strand_id
1 'polypeptide(L)'
;MMKIEQVLWDWNGTLLDDLEYSIQVRNNIFPAFHLPTLSGVEEYHRQFTFPVRLYYQRAGVTDEIFDDVAHAWMAEYERCMDTIPLHGDAVETVERFRRAGLGQTVLSASEQTMLRRQLALYGLNSRFDAVLGRGDIYAGSKEAIGREYLQSCGVPAEATVMIGDSLHDAEVA
;
A
#
# COMPACT_ATOMS: atom_id res chain seq x y z
N MET A 1 28.02 12.17 9.45
CA MET A 1 26.59 11.90 9.38
C MET A 1 26.29 11.38 7.97
N MET A 2 25.72 10.20 7.85
CA MET A 2 25.24 9.70 6.55
C MET A 2 24.18 10.66 6.01
N LYS A 3 24.27 10.98 4.74
CA LYS A 3 23.30 11.82 4.05
C LYS A 3 22.23 10.89 3.44
N ILE A 4 20.96 11.13 3.73
CA ILE A 4 19.88 10.45 3.02
C ILE A 4 19.84 10.95 1.58
N GLU A 5 19.75 10.02 0.65
CA GLU A 5 19.74 10.29 -0.79
C GLU A 5 18.44 9.83 -1.45
N GLN A 6 17.73 8.88 -0.82
CA GLN A 6 16.51 8.28 -1.37
C GLN A 6 15.44 8.05 -0.31
N VAL A 7 14.19 8.16 -0.73
CA VAL A 7 13.00 7.80 0.05
C VAL A 7 12.20 6.73 -0.69
N LEU A 8 11.88 5.65 0.01
CA LEU A 8 10.86 4.68 -0.39
C LEU A 8 9.56 5.04 0.30
N TRP A 9 8.52 5.29 -0.47
CA TRP A 9 7.20 5.63 0.02
C TRP A 9 6.29 4.40 -0.02
N ASP A 10 5.66 4.06 1.09
CA ASP A 10 4.45 3.27 1.02
C ASP A 10 3.32 4.08 0.38
N TRP A 11 2.30 3.38 -0.12
CA TRP A 11 1.19 4.02 -0.81
C TRP A 11 -0.08 4.08 0.03
N ASN A 12 -0.67 2.92 0.34
CA ASN A 12 -1.93 2.81 1.08
C ASN A 12 -1.74 3.20 2.55
N GLY A 13 -2.56 4.10 3.08
CA GLY A 13 -2.42 4.62 4.44
C GLY A 13 -1.31 5.67 4.62
N THR A 14 -0.39 5.82 3.67
CA THR A 14 0.77 6.74 3.75
C THR A 14 0.63 7.95 2.85
N LEU A 15 0.57 7.76 1.54
CA LEU A 15 0.28 8.84 0.59
C LEU A 15 -1.21 8.87 0.23
N LEU A 16 -1.85 7.72 0.11
CA LEU A 16 -3.27 7.54 -0.14
C LEU A 16 -4.02 7.39 1.19
N ASP A 17 -5.05 8.19 1.42
CA ASP A 17 -5.90 8.13 2.61
C ASP A 17 -7.07 7.16 2.39
N ASP A 18 -6.76 5.85 2.35
CA ASP A 18 -7.71 4.81 1.96
C ASP A 18 -8.21 3.91 3.10
N LEU A 19 -7.85 4.20 4.35
CA LEU A 19 -8.21 3.34 5.49
C LEU A 19 -9.72 3.12 5.63
N GLU A 20 -10.50 4.20 5.62
CA GLU A 20 -11.95 4.10 5.75
C GLU A 20 -12.60 3.43 4.52
N TYR A 21 -12.04 3.67 3.34
CA TYR A 21 -12.48 3.00 2.10
C TYR A 21 -12.19 1.50 2.13
N SER A 22 -11.02 1.09 2.63
CA SER A 22 -10.67 -0.33 2.80
C SER A 22 -11.61 -1.04 3.77
N ILE A 23 -12.00 -0.38 4.87
CA ILE A 23 -13.01 -0.89 5.80
C ILE A 23 -14.37 -1.02 5.12
N GLN A 24 -14.79 0.00 4.37
CA GLN A 24 -16.07 0.00 3.64
C GLN A 24 -16.12 -1.09 2.58
N VAL A 25 -15.06 -1.25 1.78
CA VAL A 25 -14.93 -2.33 0.79
C VAL A 25 -15.10 -3.69 1.45
N ARG A 26 -14.35 -3.96 2.55
CA ARG A 26 -14.52 -5.19 3.30
C ARG A 26 -15.96 -5.38 3.77
N ASN A 27 -16.56 -4.36 4.36
CA ASN A 27 -17.91 -4.43 4.90
C ASN A 27 -18.99 -4.64 3.81
N ASN A 28 -18.72 -4.19 2.60
CA ASN A 28 -19.62 -4.41 1.46
C ASN A 28 -19.57 -5.85 0.93
N ILE A 29 -18.40 -6.48 0.93
CA ILE A 29 -18.22 -7.80 0.33
C ILE A 29 -18.39 -8.97 1.32
N PHE A 30 -17.93 -8.82 2.59
CA PHE A 30 -17.91 -9.90 3.56
C PHE A 30 -19.27 -10.56 3.84
N PRO A 31 -20.41 -9.82 3.91
CA PRO A 31 -21.72 -10.43 4.10
C PRO A 31 -22.09 -11.46 3.03
N ALA A 32 -21.65 -11.29 1.78
CA ALA A 32 -21.89 -12.25 0.71
C ALA A 32 -21.20 -13.61 0.93
N PHE A 33 -20.13 -13.62 1.75
CA PHE A 33 -19.40 -14.81 2.16
C PHE A 33 -19.75 -15.29 3.58
N HIS A 34 -20.81 -14.73 4.19
CA HIS A 34 -21.20 -15.00 5.58
C HIS A 34 -20.09 -14.67 6.62
N LEU A 35 -19.26 -13.68 6.32
CA LEU A 35 -18.16 -13.23 7.16
C LEU A 35 -18.54 -11.96 7.95
N PRO A 36 -17.91 -11.73 9.14
CA PRO A 36 -18.23 -10.58 9.96
C PRO A 36 -17.68 -9.27 9.36
N THR A 37 -18.48 -8.20 9.52
CA THR A 37 -18.08 -6.83 9.19
C THR A 37 -17.26 -6.22 10.33
N LEU A 38 -16.56 -5.12 10.03
CA LEU A 38 -15.87 -4.29 11.01
C LEU A 38 -16.80 -3.17 11.50
N SER A 39 -16.71 -2.86 12.79
CA SER A 39 -17.42 -1.72 13.40
C SER A 39 -16.77 -0.37 13.13
N GLY A 40 -15.52 -0.36 12.65
CA GLY A 40 -14.78 0.85 12.32
C GLY A 40 -13.26 0.70 12.48
N VAL A 41 -12.58 1.85 12.47
CA VAL A 41 -11.10 1.97 12.42
C VAL A 41 -10.41 1.27 13.61
N GLU A 42 -10.95 1.42 14.83
CA GLU A 42 -10.33 0.80 16.01
C GLU A 42 -10.35 -0.73 15.93
N GLU A 43 -11.42 -1.31 15.39
CA GLU A 43 -11.49 -2.75 15.21
C GLU A 43 -10.57 -3.22 14.07
N TYR A 44 -10.50 -2.46 12.99
CA TYR A 44 -9.54 -2.70 11.92
C TYR A 44 -8.12 -2.77 12.46
N HIS A 45 -7.65 -1.76 13.20
CA HIS A 45 -6.29 -1.74 13.77
C HIS A 45 -6.00 -2.91 14.72
N ARG A 46 -7.02 -3.40 15.45
CA ARG A 46 -6.85 -4.59 16.30
C ARG A 46 -6.70 -5.89 15.53
N GLN A 47 -7.33 -5.97 14.34
CA GLN A 47 -7.38 -7.20 13.53
C GLN A 47 -6.31 -7.24 12.45
N PHE A 48 -5.99 -6.08 11.87
CA PHE A 48 -5.10 -6.00 10.71
C PHE A 48 -3.69 -6.49 11.03
N THR A 49 -3.14 -7.27 10.13
CA THR A 49 -1.76 -7.78 10.22
C THR A 49 -1.25 -8.18 8.83
N PHE A 50 0.07 -8.18 8.67
CA PHE A 50 0.72 -8.77 7.51
C PHE A 50 1.23 -10.19 7.84
N PRO A 51 1.31 -11.07 6.85
CA PRO A 51 0.75 -10.90 5.50
C PRO A 51 -0.78 -10.81 5.55
N VAL A 52 -1.37 -10.10 4.60
CA VAL A 52 -2.84 -9.87 4.53
C VAL A 52 -3.65 -11.16 4.54
N ARG A 53 -3.11 -12.27 4.01
CA ARG A 53 -3.74 -13.59 4.12
C ARG A 53 -4.04 -13.99 5.57
N LEU A 54 -3.14 -13.71 6.50
CA LEU A 54 -3.36 -14.01 7.93
C LEU A 54 -4.48 -13.14 8.51
N TYR A 55 -4.56 -11.87 8.11
CA TYR A 55 -5.67 -10.99 8.49
C TYR A 55 -7.02 -11.55 8.03
N TYR A 56 -7.11 -12.02 6.79
CA TYR A 56 -8.33 -12.63 6.26
C TYR A 56 -8.67 -13.95 6.95
N GLN A 57 -7.68 -14.81 7.23
CA GLN A 57 -7.89 -16.06 7.97
C GLN A 57 -8.45 -15.79 9.38
N ARG A 58 -7.93 -14.79 10.09
CA ARG A 58 -8.47 -14.36 11.40
C ARG A 58 -9.91 -13.84 11.31
N ALA A 59 -10.28 -13.28 10.19
CA ALA A 59 -11.66 -12.84 9.91
C ALA A 59 -12.60 -13.98 9.47
N GLY A 60 -12.10 -15.22 9.39
CA GLY A 60 -12.89 -16.41 9.03
C GLY A 60 -12.83 -16.81 7.55
N VAL A 61 -11.99 -16.12 6.74
CA VAL A 61 -11.77 -16.55 5.34
C VAL A 61 -10.96 -17.82 5.31
N THR A 62 -11.54 -18.89 4.78
CA THR A 62 -10.84 -20.18 4.59
C THR A 62 -10.03 -20.18 3.29
N ASP A 63 -9.13 -21.15 3.13
CA ASP A 63 -8.34 -21.25 1.91
C ASP A 63 -9.19 -21.50 0.66
N GLU A 64 -10.35 -22.17 0.82
CA GLU A 64 -11.27 -22.48 -0.27
C GLU A 64 -11.94 -21.24 -0.87
N ILE A 65 -12.18 -20.20 -0.05
CA ILE A 65 -12.86 -18.98 -0.50
C ILE A 65 -11.92 -17.77 -0.62
N PHE A 66 -10.63 -17.94 -0.30
CA PHE A 66 -9.69 -16.82 -0.26
C PHE A 66 -9.58 -16.08 -1.59
N ASP A 67 -9.48 -16.81 -2.69
CA ASP A 67 -9.38 -16.22 -4.03
C ASP A 67 -10.65 -15.48 -4.43
N ASP A 68 -11.82 -16.04 -4.12
CA ASP A 68 -13.10 -15.37 -4.40
C ASP A 68 -13.25 -14.07 -3.60
N VAL A 69 -12.87 -14.10 -2.32
CA VAL A 69 -12.86 -12.90 -1.46
C VAL A 69 -11.87 -11.85 -1.98
N ALA A 70 -10.66 -12.25 -2.37
CA ALA A 70 -9.65 -11.35 -2.90
C ALA A 70 -10.12 -10.67 -4.20
N HIS A 71 -10.70 -11.44 -5.13
CA HIS A 71 -11.25 -10.88 -6.37
C HIS A 71 -12.46 -9.97 -6.12
N ALA A 72 -13.36 -10.35 -5.20
CA ALA A 72 -14.50 -9.51 -4.82
C ALA A 72 -14.02 -8.18 -4.19
N TRP A 73 -12.98 -8.25 -3.34
CA TRP A 73 -12.38 -7.06 -2.73
C TRP A 73 -11.81 -6.13 -3.80
N MET A 74 -11.02 -6.66 -4.73
CA MET A 74 -10.44 -5.88 -5.83
C MET A 74 -11.52 -5.20 -6.68
N ALA A 75 -12.55 -5.95 -7.06
CA ALA A 75 -13.64 -5.42 -7.87
C ALA A 75 -14.41 -4.30 -7.16
N GLU A 76 -14.63 -4.42 -5.85
CA GLU A 76 -15.29 -3.39 -5.05
C GLU A 76 -14.40 -2.17 -4.83
N TYR A 77 -13.10 -2.39 -4.55
CA TYR A 77 -12.13 -1.31 -4.38
C TYR A 77 -11.98 -0.48 -5.67
N GLU A 78 -11.96 -1.12 -6.85
CA GLU A 78 -11.93 -0.43 -8.14
C GLU A 78 -13.11 0.52 -8.36
N ARG A 79 -14.28 0.26 -7.75
CA ARG A 79 -15.47 1.13 -7.88
C ARG A 79 -15.35 2.45 -7.14
N CYS A 80 -14.57 2.49 -6.07
CA CYS A 80 -14.37 3.69 -5.26
C CYS A 80 -12.97 4.32 -5.43
N MET A 81 -12.07 3.66 -6.11
CA MET A 81 -10.66 4.01 -6.22
C MET A 81 -10.41 5.46 -6.63
N ASP A 82 -11.21 6.01 -7.53
CA ASP A 82 -11.09 7.38 -8.05
C ASP A 82 -11.68 8.45 -7.10
N THR A 83 -12.34 8.03 -6.02
CA THR A 83 -12.88 8.92 -4.98
C THR A 83 -12.01 8.99 -3.73
N ILE A 84 -11.03 8.10 -3.60
CA ILE A 84 -10.15 8.02 -2.42
C ILE A 84 -9.19 9.21 -2.44
N PRO A 85 -9.12 10.06 -1.42
CA PRO A 85 -8.22 11.20 -1.42
C PRO A 85 -6.77 10.80 -1.13
N LEU A 86 -5.84 11.68 -1.46
CA LEU A 86 -4.50 11.67 -0.84
C LEU A 86 -4.57 12.29 0.55
N HIS A 87 -3.63 11.94 1.44
CA HIS A 87 -3.40 12.73 2.64
C HIS A 87 -3.10 14.19 2.27
N GLY A 88 -3.63 15.14 3.06
CA GLY A 88 -3.68 16.55 2.68
C GLY A 88 -2.33 17.20 2.38
N ASP A 89 -1.24 16.68 2.93
CA ASP A 89 0.13 17.16 2.75
C ASP A 89 1.00 16.28 1.84
N ALA A 90 0.45 15.18 1.31
CA ALA A 90 1.21 14.19 0.54
C ALA A 90 1.91 14.81 -0.67
N VAL A 91 1.18 15.56 -1.51
CA VAL A 91 1.74 16.17 -2.71
C VAL A 91 2.81 17.20 -2.37
N GLU A 92 2.55 18.05 -1.37
CA GLU A 92 3.51 19.06 -0.94
C GLU A 92 4.79 18.42 -0.40
N THR A 93 4.67 17.34 0.38
CA THR A 93 5.80 16.64 0.96
C THR A 93 6.65 15.97 -0.10
N VAL A 94 6.05 15.26 -1.07
CA VAL A 94 6.75 14.68 -2.23
C VAL A 94 7.50 15.77 -3.01
N GLU A 95 6.87 16.92 -3.26
CA GLU A 95 7.51 18.04 -3.97
C GLU A 95 8.65 18.69 -3.17
N ARG A 96 8.53 18.77 -1.84
CA ARG A 96 9.61 19.28 -0.97
C ARG A 96 10.84 18.39 -1.03
N PHE A 97 10.65 17.06 -0.97
CA PHE A 97 11.74 16.09 -1.04
C PHE A 97 12.42 16.11 -2.42
N ARG A 98 11.62 16.22 -3.47
CA ARG A 98 12.16 16.38 -4.82
C ARG A 98 13.00 17.65 -4.98
N ARG A 99 12.52 18.78 -4.46
CA ARG A 99 13.28 20.05 -4.46
C ARG A 99 14.56 19.98 -3.63
N ALA A 100 14.58 19.14 -2.60
CA ALA A 100 15.78 18.85 -1.81
C ALA A 100 16.78 17.93 -2.52
N GLY A 101 16.45 17.41 -3.71
CA GLY A 101 17.31 16.54 -4.52
C GLY A 101 17.32 15.09 -4.07
N LEU A 102 16.29 14.65 -3.31
CA LEU A 102 16.14 13.25 -2.91
C LEU A 102 15.51 12.43 -4.05
N GLY A 103 16.09 11.26 -4.31
CA GLY A 103 15.41 10.22 -5.11
C GLY A 103 14.15 9.73 -4.39
N GLN A 104 13.10 9.40 -5.13
CA GLN A 104 11.84 8.97 -4.55
C GLN A 104 11.24 7.80 -5.32
N THR A 105 10.85 6.77 -4.61
CA THR A 105 10.26 5.56 -5.19
C THR A 105 9.04 5.15 -4.38
N VAL A 106 7.96 4.78 -5.05
CA VAL A 106 6.81 4.13 -4.39
C VAL A 106 7.08 2.64 -4.29
N LEU A 107 6.93 2.08 -3.10
CA LEU A 107 7.04 0.65 -2.82
C LEU A 107 5.80 0.17 -2.07
N SER A 108 4.89 -0.50 -2.77
CA SER A 108 3.58 -0.89 -2.24
C SER A 108 3.32 -2.40 -2.34
N ALA A 109 2.50 -2.91 -1.44
CA ALA A 109 1.93 -4.25 -1.51
C ALA A 109 0.75 -4.36 -2.50
N SER A 110 0.31 -3.25 -3.10
CA SER A 110 -0.76 -3.21 -4.10
C SER A 110 -0.34 -3.86 -5.42
N GLU A 111 -1.34 -4.34 -6.18
CA GLU A 111 -1.11 -4.83 -7.55
C GLU A 111 -0.57 -3.68 -8.42
N GLN A 112 0.42 -4.00 -9.26
CA GLN A 112 1.22 -3.02 -10.00
C GLN A 112 0.40 -2.14 -10.95
N THR A 113 -0.58 -2.71 -11.63
CA THR A 113 -1.40 -1.96 -12.61
C THR A 113 -2.35 -1.01 -11.88
N MET A 114 -2.96 -1.48 -10.80
CA MET A 114 -3.82 -0.65 -9.95
C MET A 114 -3.03 0.50 -9.33
N LEU A 115 -1.87 0.23 -8.76
CA LEU A 115 -0.99 1.25 -8.19
C LEU A 115 -0.66 2.36 -9.20
N ARG A 116 -0.30 1.98 -10.44
CA ARG A 116 -0.02 2.95 -11.51
C ARG A 116 -1.25 3.76 -11.92
N ARG A 117 -2.43 3.13 -11.96
CA ARG A 117 -3.69 3.83 -12.24
C ARG A 117 -4.00 4.86 -11.16
N GLN A 118 -3.86 4.50 -9.88
CA GLN A 118 -4.07 5.42 -8.76
C GLN A 118 -3.11 6.61 -8.85
N LEU A 119 -1.81 6.37 -9.02
CA LEU A 119 -0.84 7.46 -9.20
C LEU A 119 -1.16 8.38 -10.39
N ALA A 120 -1.70 7.81 -11.47
CA ALA A 120 -2.12 8.58 -12.65
C ALA A 120 -3.31 9.50 -12.36
N LEU A 121 -4.29 9.06 -11.55
CA LEU A 121 -5.43 9.89 -11.16
C LEU A 121 -5.00 11.17 -10.45
N TYR A 122 -3.94 11.12 -9.67
CA TYR A 122 -3.39 12.29 -8.95
C TYR A 122 -2.27 13.02 -9.69
N GLY A 123 -1.93 12.59 -10.92
CA GLY A 123 -0.83 13.18 -11.68
C GLY A 123 0.56 12.94 -11.07
N LEU A 124 0.71 11.88 -10.28
CA LEU A 124 1.93 11.60 -9.51
C LEU A 124 2.92 10.67 -10.20
N ASN A 125 2.57 10.01 -11.32
CA ASN A 125 3.44 9.05 -12.00
C ASN A 125 4.84 9.61 -12.35
N SER A 126 4.94 10.87 -12.70
CA SER A 126 6.21 11.52 -13.06
C SER A 126 6.98 12.11 -11.87
N ARG A 127 6.47 11.93 -10.66
CA ARG A 127 7.08 12.46 -9.43
C ARG A 127 8.03 11.47 -8.77
N PHE A 128 7.96 10.21 -9.16
CA PHE A 128 8.76 9.12 -8.61
C PHE A 128 9.70 8.55 -9.66
N ASP A 129 10.91 8.19 -9.24
CA ASP A 129 11.93 7.55 -10.08
C ASP A 129 11.52 6.13 -10.45
N ALA A 130 10.83 5.44 -9.53
CA ALA A 130 10.23 4.14 -9.76
C ALA A 130 8.90 3.98 -9.02
N VAL A 131 8.04 3.11 -9.54
CA VAL A 131 6.76 2.71 -8.95
C VAL A 131 6.73 1.19 -8.91
N LEU A 132 6.81 0.64 -7.71
CA LEU A 132 7.01 -0.77 -7.43
C LEU A 132 5.80 -1.32 -6.67
N GLY A 133 5.01 -2.11 -7.37
CA GLY A 133 3.88 -2.87 -6.84
C GLY A 133 4.09 -4.36 -7.03
N ARG A 134 3.10 -5.15 -6.66
CA ARG A 134 3.12 -6.60 -6.80
C ARG A 134 2.58 -7.05 -8.15
N GLY A 135 3.01 -8.24 -8.58
CA GLY A 135 2.47 -8.91 -9.76
C GLY A 135 1.17 -9.70 -9.49
N ASP A 136 0.62 -9.61 -8.25
CA ASP A 136 -0.59 -10.32 -7.83
C ASP A 136 -1.46 -9.43 -6.92
N ILE A 137 -2.70 -9.88 -6.69
CA ILE A 137 -3.72 -9.15 -5.92
C ILE A 137 -3.75 -9.52 -4.42
N TYR A 138 -2.83 -10.36 -3.94
CA TYR A 138 -2.93 -10.95 -2.60
C TYR A 138 -2.26 -10.14 -1.48
N ALA A 139 -1.77 -8.95 -1.81
CA ALA A 139 -1.14 -8.02 -0.88
C ALA A 139 -0.14 -8.71 0.08
N GLY A 140 0.75 -9.52 -0.49
CA GLY A 140 1.85 -10.14 0.25
C GLY A 140 2.98 -9.15 0.56
N SER A 141 4.06 -9.63 1.19
CA SER A 141 5.20 -8.77 1.52
C SER A 141 5.80 -8.10 0.29
N LYS A 142 6.17 -6.84 0.43
CA LYS A 142 6.89 -6.03 -0.56
C LYS A 142 8.41 -6.03 -0.36
N GLU A 143 8.91 -6.76 0.65
CA GLU A 143 10.33 -6.81 1.00
C GLU A 143 11.22 -7.25 -0.17
N ALA A 144 10.86 -8.34 -0.85
CA ALA A 144 11.65 -8.86 -1.97
C ALA A 144 11.80 -7.84 -3.11
N ILE A 145 10.71 -7.14 -3.42
CA ILE A 145 10.67 -6.08 -4.45
C ILE A 145 11.58 -4.92 -4.05
N GLY A 146 11.48 -4.48 -2.79
CA GLY A 146 12.33 -3.40 -2.26
C GLY A 146 13.82 -3.78 -2.26
N ARG A 147 14.14 -5.01 -1.86
CA ARG A 147 15.51 -5.54 -1.86
C ARG A 147 16.11 -5.60 -3.27
N GLU A 148 15.36 -6.13 -4.25
CA GLU A 148 15.78 -6.18 -5.65
C GLU A 148 16.02 -4.77 -6.21
N TYR A 149 15.13 -3.85 -5.91
CA TYR A 149 15.28 -2.45 -6.31
C TYR A 149 16.55 -1.83 -5.73
N LEU A 150 16.82 -1.97 -4.43
CA LEU A 150 18.01 -1.42 -3.78
C LEU A 150 19.31 -2.00 -4.36
N GLN A 151 19.32 -3.26 -4.79
CA GLN A 151 20.48 -3.86 -5.46
C GLN A 151 20.78 -3.24 -6.84
N SER A 152 19.78 -2.64 -7.48
CA SER A 152 19.88 -2.14 -8.86
C SER A 152 19.88 -0.61 -8.97
N CYS A 153 19.35 0.12 -7.99
CA CYS A 153 19.18 1.57 -8.07
C CYS A 153 20.46 2.38 -7.87
N GLY A 154 21.54 1.77 -7.37
CA GLY A 154 22.84 2.42 -7.16
C GLY A 154 22.91 3.31 -5.90
N VAL A 155 21.83 3.37 -5.09
CA VAL A 155 21.82 4.09 -3.81
C VAL A 155 21.98 3.07 -2.68
N PRO A 156 22.95 3.29 -1.75
CA PRO A 156 23.13 2.39 -0.62
C PRO A 156 21.89 2.34 0.29
N ALA A 157 21.62 1.15 0.88
CA ALA A 157 20.53 0.98 1.81
C ALA A 157 20.62 1.96 3.00
N GLU A 158 21.82 2.23 3.47
CA GLU A 158 22.08 3.16 4.58
C GLU A 158 21.79 4.63 4.23
N ALA A 159 21.73 4.96 2.94
CA ALA A 159 21.35 6.29 2.43
C ALA A 159 19.86 6.36 2.02
N THR A 160 19.11 5.28 2.26
CA THR A 160 17.69 5.14 1.92
C THR A 160 16.85 5.12 3.19
N VAL A 161 15.72 5.82 3.19
CA VAL A 161 14.71 5.78 4.26
C VAL A 161 13.39 5.29 3.69
N MET A 162 12.68 4.46 4.45
CA MET A 162 11.30 4.09 4.16
C MET A 162 10.34 4.92 5.01
N ILE A 163 9.29 5.42 4.39
CA ILE A 163 8.17 6.10 5.04
C ILE A 163 6.91 5.28 4.78
N GLY A 164 6.25 4.86 5.84
CA GLY A 164 5.04 4.05 5.83
C GLY A 164 4.27 4.18 7.13
N ASP A 165 3.04 3.68 7.18
CA ASP A 165 2.11 3.79 8.31
C ASP A 165 2.01 2.51 9.14
N SER A 166 2.62 1.42 8.70
CA SER A 166 2.47 0.09 9.30
C SER A 166 3.77 -0.47 9.90
N LEU A 167 3.63 -1.42 10.83
CA LEU A 167 4.77 -2.20 11.34
C LEU A 167 5.48 -2.98 10.21
N HIS A 168 4.73 -3.39 9.18
CA HIS A 168 5.31 -4.07 8.03
C HIS A 168 6.31 -3.18 7.27
N ASP A 169 6.05 -1.88 7.17
CA ASP A 169 6.99 -0.94 6.56
C ASP A 169 8.30 -0.85 7.35
N ALA A 170 8.19 -0.86 8.68
CA ALA A 170 9.38 -0.91 9.55
C ALA A 170 10.15 -2.22 9.42
N GLU A 171 9.46 -3.36 9.23
CA GLU A 171 10.10 -4.66 8.99
C GLU A 171 10.80 -4.69 7.61
N VAL A 172 10.19 -4.09 6.59
CA VAL A 172 10.78 -3.97 5.25
C VAL A 172 12.02 -3.08 5.26
N ALA A 173 12.01 -2.00 6.05
CA ALA A 173 13.13 -1.07 6.21
C ALA A 173 14.34 -1.71 6.88
#